data_d8ed2e93efa891e41186af6399226a66
#
_entry.id   d8ed2e93efa891e41186af6399226a66
#
_cell.length_a   1.000
_cell.length_b   1.000
_cell.length_c   1.000
_cell.angle_alpha   90.00
_cell.angle_beta   90.00
_cell.angle_gamma   90.00
#
_symmetry.space_group_name_H-M   'P 1'
#
loop_
_entity.id
_entity.type
_entity.pdbx_description
1 polymer ?
#
loop_
_entity_poly.entity_id
_entity_poly.type
_entity_poly.pdbx_seq_one_letter_code
_entity_poly.pdbx_strand_id
1 'polypeptide(L)'
;MPARFSQQHQRVRPNSNEDKVVARAKEHFEKTLIEISGSIAGSVAALEHPTKNDALNYGEIFLRDNVPVMIYLITQKRYEIVKKFLSVCLELQSANYQTRGVFPTSFIEENGKLIGDYGQRSIGRITSADASLWW
;
A
#
# COMPACT_ATOMS: atom_id res chain seq x y z
N MET A 1 42.95 -22.60 -24.28
CA MET A 1 41.62 -23.19 -24.16
C MET A 1 40.93 -22.65 -22.96
N PRO A 2 39.90 -21.84 -23.01
CA PRO A 2 39.21 -21.36 -21.84
C PRO A 2 38.14 -22.38 -21.39
N ALA A 3 38.18 -22.69 -20.08
CA ALA A 3 37.24 -23.61 -19.45
C ALA A 3 35.81 -23.03 -19.47
N ARG A 4 34.85 -23.75 -20.01
CA ARG A 4 33.43 -23.46 -19.92
C ARG A 4 32.94 -23.77 -18.51
N PHE A 5 32.63 -22.73 -17.74
CA PHE A 5 31.85 -22.87 -16.52
C PHE A 5 30.40 -23.17 -16.91
N SER A 6 30.01 -24.45 -16.84
CA SER A 6 28.62 -24.87 -16.86
C SER A 6 27.97 -24.47 -15.52
N GLN A 7 27.26 -23.35 -15.47
CA GLN A 7 26.34 -23.08 -14.38
C GLN A 7 25.11 -23.99 -14.55
N GLN A 8 25.15 -25.15 -13.88
CA GLN A 8 23.94 -25.93 -13.65
C GLN A 8 23.02 -25.15 -12.72
N HIS A 9 22.05 -24.48 -13.26
CA HIS A 9 20.91 -23.97 -12.50
C HIS A 9 20.16 -25.20 -11.96
N GLN A 10 20.44 -25.60 -10.74
CA GLN A 10 19.59 -26.52 -9.99
C GLN A 10 18.21 -25.91 -9.90
N ARG A 11 17.27 -26.42 -10.71
CA ARG A 11 15.84 -26.16 -10.51
C ARG A 11 15.47 -26.77 -9.16
N VAL A 12 15.40 -25.95 -8.13
CA VAL A 12 14.81 -26.31 -6.85
C VAL A 12 13.38 -26.75 -7.17
N ARG A 13 13.05 -28.03 -6.90
CA ARG A 13 11.68 -28.50 -7.03
C ARG A 13 10.84 -27.77 -6.00
N PRO A 14 9.77 -27.06 -6.39
CA PRO A 14 8.94 -26.37 -5.44
C PRO A 14 8.39 -27.38 -4.42
N ASN A 15 8.48 -27.03 -3.14
CA ASN A 15 7.86 -27.80 -2.08
C ASN A 15 6.35 -27.52 -2.16
N SER A 16 5.54 -28.53 -2.42
CA SER A 16 4.09 -28.38 -2.65
C SER A 16 3.35 -27.62 -1.53
N ASN A 17 3.89 -27.64 -0.32
CA ASN A 17 3.33 -26.89 0.82
C ASN A 17 3.70 -25.39 0.78
N GLU A 18 4.93 -25.05 0.40
CA GLU A 18 5.37 -23.65 0.23
C GLU A 18 4.58 -22.97 -0.87
N ASP A 19 4.35 -23.65 -1.99
CA ASP A 19 3.54 -23.11 -3.09
C ASP A 19 2.11 -22.79 -2.68
N LYS A 20 1.49 -23.66 -1.87
CA LYS A 20 0.15 -23.43 -1.34
C LYS A 20 0.09 -22.23 -0.40
N VAL A 21 1.09 -22.07 0.48
CA VAL A 21 1.18 -20.93 1.40
C VAL A 21 1.35 -19.64 0.62
N VAL A 22 2.24 -19.62 -0.38
CA VAL A 22 2.47 -18.44 -1.23
C VAL A 22 1.21 -18.11 -2.04
N ALA A 23 0.52 -19.09 -2.61
CA ALA A 23 -0.71 -18.87 -3.36
C ALA A 23 -1.79 -18.25 -2.46
N ARG A 24 -1.96 -18.79 -1.24
CA ARG A 24 -2.92 -18.25 -0.27
C ARG A 24 -2.57 -16.84 0.18
N ALA A 25 -1.28 -16.57 0.43
CA ALA A 25 -0.82 -15.23 0.78
C ALA A 25 -1.12 -14.21 -0.34
N LYS A 26 -0.90 -14.58 -1.60
CA LYS A 26 -1.25 -13.74 -2.75
C LYS A 26 -2.75 -13.49 -2.83
N GLU A 27 -3.58 -14.51 -2.65
CA GLU A 27 -5.04 -14.35 -2.64
C GLU A 27 -5.49 -13.38 -1.54
N HIS A 28 -4.95 -13.52 -0.32
CA HIS A 28 -5.25 -12.58 0.76
C HIS A 28 -4.77 -11.17 0.45
N PHE A 29 -3.59 -11.02 -0.11
CA PHE A 29 -3.06 -9.72 -0.53
C PHE A 29 -3.99 -9.03 -1.55
N GLU A 30 -4.45 -9.74 -2.58
CA GLU A 30 -5.38 -9.16 -3.58
C GLU A 30 -6.66 -8.61 -2.93
N LYS A 31 -7.15 -9.24 -1.86
CA LYS A 31 -8.33 -8.78 -1.13
C LYS A 31 -8.10 -7.49 -0.33
N THR A 32 -6.84 -7.15 -0.02
CA THR A 32 -6.51 -5.89 0.68
C THR A 32 -6.44 -4.69 -0.25
N LEU A 33 -6.42 -4.91 -1.55
CA LEU A 33 -6.31 -3.83 -2.52
C LEU A 33 -7.63 -3.08 -2.64
N ILE A 34 -7.56 -1.75 -2.51
CA ILE A 34 -8.72 -0.84 -2.51
C ILE A 34 -8.70 0.06 -3.74
N GLU A 35 -9.89 0.26 -4.31
CA GLU A 35 -10.10 1.19 -5.41
C GLU A 35 -10.39 2.61 -4.90
N ILE A 36 -9.81 3.58 -5.62
CA ILE A 36 -10.10 5.01 -5.50
C ILE A 36 -10.47 5.49 -6.89
N SER A 37 -11.68 6.04 -7.02
CA SER A 37 -12.20 6.53 -8.31
C SER A 37 -12.04 5.49 -9.44
N GLY A 38 -12.46 4.24 -9.16
CA GLY A 38 -12.48 3.15 -10.14
C GLY A 38 -11.14 2.55 -10.52
N SER A 39 -10.08 2.83 -9.76
CA SER A 39 -8.75 2.22 -9.98
C SER A 39 -8.10 1.85 -8.65
N ILE A 40 -7.44 0.70 -8.59
CA ILE A 40 -6.73 0.27 -7.39
C ILE A 40 -5.65 1.30 -7.05
N ALA A 41 -5.67 1.80 -5.81
CA ALA A 41 -4.78 2.87 -5.36
C ALA A 41 -3.93 2.51 -4.14
N GLY A 42 -4.09 1.34 -3.56
CA GLY A 42 -3.31 0.91 -2.41
C GLY A 42 -3.92 -0.27 -1.69
N SER A 43 -3.35 -0.60 -0.55
CA SER A 43 -3.76 -1.71 0.31
C SER A 43 -4.16 -1.18 1.69
N VAL A 44 -5.19 -1.78 2.27
CA VAL A 44 -5.60 -1.51 3.66
C VAL A 44 -4.95 -2.48 4.64
N ALA A 45 -4.82 -2.06 5.90
CA ALA A 45 -4.18 -2.86 6.94
C ALA A 45 -5.06 -4.04 7.41
N ALA A 46 -6.38 -3.90 7.34
CA ALA A 46 -7.33 -4.94 7.74
C ALA A 46 -8.51 -5.05 6.78
N LEU A 47 -8.88 -6.29 6.48
CA LEU A 47 -10.02 -6.63 5.60
C LEU A 47 -11.35 -6.69 6.33
N GLU A 48 -11.33 -6.87 7.64
CA GLU A 48 -12.54 -6.94 8.43
C GLU A 48 -13.17 -5.55 8.48
N HIS A 49 -14.44 -5.49 8.09
CA HIS A 49 -15.22 -4.27 8.13
C HIS A 49 -15.13 -3.69 9.56
N PRO A 50 -14.60 -2.48 9.73
CA PRO A 50 -14.73 -1.82 11.00
C PRO A 50 -16.22 -1.78 11.31
N THR A 51 -16.62 -2.41 12.40
CA THR A 51 -17.95 -2.19 12.94
C THR A 51 -18.05 -0.68 13.17
N LYS A 52 -19.22 -0.09 12.96
CA LYS A 52 -19.44 1.39 13.07
C LYS A 52 -18.96 2.01 14.39
N ASN A 53 -18.51 1.20 15.33
CA ASN A 53 -17.99 1.58 16.64
C ASN A 53 -16.46 1.46 16.78
N ASP A 54 -15.75 0.93 15.77
CA ASP A 54 -14.30 0.84 15.85
C ASP A 54 -13.71 2.22 15.52
N ALA A 55 -13.18 2.87 16.54
CA ALA A 55 -12.44 4.13 16.43
C ALA A 55 -11.11 3.99 15.64
N LEU A 56 -10.89 2.81 15.05
CA LEU A 56 -9.69 2.44 14.33
C LEU A 56 -9.88 2.64 12.83
N ASN A 57 -9.04 3.44 12.22
CA ASN A 57 -9.08 3.75 10.79
C ASN A 57 -8.36 2.70 9.91
N TYR A 58 -8.39 1.42 10.28
CA TYR A 58 -7.71 0.33 9.55
C TYR A 58 -8.25 0.09 8.13
N GLY A 59 -9.44 0.60 7.82
CA GLY A 59 -10.00 0.60 6.46
C GLY A 59 -9.44 1.70 5.55
N GLU A 60 -8.52 2.54 6.04
CA GLU A 60 -7.86 3.57 5.25
C GLU A 60 -6.55 3.05 4.65
N ILE A 61 -6.10 3.68 3.58
CA ILE A 61 -4.81 3.40 2.93
C ILE A 61 -3.74 4.24 3.63
N PHE A 62 -2.89 3.61 4.43
CA PHE A 62 -1.79 4.28 5.13
C PHE A 62 -0.58 4.45 4.19
N LEU A 63 -0.02 5.66 4.09
CA LEU A 63 1.10 5.94 3.20
C LEU A 63 2.32 5.08 3.53
N ARG A 64 2.77 5.13 4.79
CA ARG A 64 3.96 4.39 5.23
C ARG A 64 3.82 2.89 5.00
N ASP A 65 2.68 2.32 5.35
CA ASP A 65 2.44 0.88 5.27
C ASP A 65 2.35 0.40 3.82
N ASN A 66 2.00 1.31 2.90
CA ASN A 66 1.95 1.01 1.47
C ASN A 66 3.31 1.08 0.76
N VAL A 67 4.38 1.60 1.37
CA VAL A 67 5.71 1.62 0.75
C VAL A 67 6.19 0.21 0.35
N PRO A 68 6.24 -0.79 1.27
CA PRO A 68 6.62 -2.16 0.89
C PRO A 68 5.63 -2.78 -0.09
N VAL A 69 4.35 -2.43 -0.03
CA VAL A 69 3.32 -2.87 -0.99
C VAL A 69 3.65 -2.35 -2.39
N MET A 70 3.98 -1.07 -2.53
CA MET A 70 4.34 -0.48 -3.82
C MET A 70 5.63 -1.10 -4.38
N ILE A 71 6.64 -1.35 -3.54
CA ILE A 71 7.86 -2.06 -3.96
C ILE A 71 7.51 -3.45 -4.49
N TYR A 72 6.68 -4.21 -3.77
CA TYR A 72 6.21 -5.52 -4.23
C TYR A 72 5.47 -5.42 -5.57
N LEU A 73 4.54 -4.49 -5.72
CA LEU A 73 3.79 -4.29 -6.97
C LEU A 73 4.69 -3.92 -8.15
N ILE A 74 5.76 -3.16 -7.93
CA ILE A 74 6.79 -2.89 -8.96
C ILE A 74 7.44 -4.20 -9.40
N THR A 75 7.81 -5.09 -8.47
CA THR A 75 8.39 -6.40 -8.84
C THR A 75 7.42 -7.27 -9.62
N GLN A 76 6.12 -7.10 -9.39
CA GLN A 76 5.05 -7.77 -10.12
C GLN A 76 4.66 -7.05 -11.43
N LYS A 77 5.36 -5.97 -11.80
CA LYS A 77 5.09 -5.12 -12.99
C LYS A 77 3.70 -4.49 -13.02
N ARG A 78 3.09 -4.29 -11.84
CA ARG A 78 1.76 -3.66 -11.70
C ARG A 78 1.91 -2.14 -11.54
N TYR A 79 2.56 -1.51 -12.50
CA TYR A 79 2.97 -0.09 -12.43
C TYR A 79 1.79 0.88 -12.36
N GLU A 80 0.64 0.53 -12.93
CA GLU A 80 -0.54 1.41 -12.93
C GLU A 80 -1.09 1.63 -11.51
N ILE A 81 -1.01 0.61 -10.64
CA ILE A 81 -1.40 0.76 -9.24
C ILE A 81 -0.44 1.71 -8.51
N VAL A 82 0.85 1.52 -8.71
CA VAL A 82 1.88 2.38 -8.10
C VAL A 82 1.71 3.83 -8.57
N LYS A 83 1.51 4.03 -9.86
CA LYS A 83 1.25 5.36 -10.43
C LYS A 83 -0.02 6.00 -9.85
N LYS A 84 -1.11 5.22 -9.71
CA LYS A 84 -2.35 5.71 -9.11
C LYS A 84 -2.14 6.10 -7.65
N PHE A 85 -1.46 5.27 -6.85
CA PHE A 85 -1.11 5.58 -5.46
C PHE A 85 -0.33 6.89 -5.35
N LEU A 86 0.74 7.04 -6.12
CA LEU A 86 1.55 8.25 -6.11
C LEU A 86 0.74 9.50 -6.54
N SER A 87 -0.12 9.37 -7.54
CA SER A 87 -0.98 10.47 -8.00
C SER A 87 -1.96 10.91 -6.93
N VAL A 88 -2.57 9.96 -6.21
CA VAL A 88 -3.47 10.24 -5.08
C VAL A 88 -2.72 10.92 -3.94
N CYS A 89 -1.52 10.47 -3.61
CA CYS A 89 -0.69 11.11 -2.59
C CYS A 89 -0.37 12.58 -2.97
N LEU A 90 -0.01 12.84 -4.23
CA LEU A 90 0.24 14.20 -4.70
C LEU A 90 -1.00 15.09 -4.65
N GLU A 91 -2.16 14.56 -5.03
CA GLU A 91 -3.44 15.27 -4.95
C GLU A 91 -3.77 15.67 -3.50
N LEU A 92 -3.43 14.79 -2.54
CA LEU A 92 -3.66 14.99 -1.12
C LEU A 92 -2.54 15.78 -0.42
N GLN A 93 -1.49 16.21 -1.12
CA GLN A 93 -0.47 17.02 -0.50
C GLN A 93 -1.07 18.33 0.03
N SER A 94 -0.82 18.65 1.31
CA SER A 94 -1.43 19.81 1.95
C SER A 94 -1.05 21.12 1.27
N ALA A 95 -2.04 21.91 0.91
CA ALA A 95 -1.90 23.27 0.39
C ALA A 95 -2.01 24.35 1.51
N ASN A 96 -2.30 23.96 2.74
CA ASN A 96 -2.41 24.88 3.86
C ASN A 96 -1.06 25.55 4.13
N TYR A 97 -1.06 26.85 4.41
CA TYR A 97 0.16 27.63 4.62
C TYR A 97 1.08 27.04 5.69
N GLN A 98 0.51 26.53 6.81
CA GLN A 98 1.28 25.99 7.93
C GLN A 98 1.80 24.56 7.68
N THR A 99 1.13 23.79 6.82
CA THR A 99 1.43 22.37 6.57
C THR A 99 1.72 22.11 5.10
N ARG A 100 2.07 23.14 4.35
CA ARG A 100 2.27 23.06 2.90
C ARG A 100 3.32 22.00 2.56
N GLY A 101 2.94 21.08 1.68
CA GLY A 101 3.81 20.01 1.25
C GLY A 101 3.77 18.75 2.13
N VAL A 102 3.07 18.78 3.28
CA VAL A 102 2.90 17.60 4.13
C VAL A 102 1.93 16.62 3.48
N PHE A 103 2.26 15.35 3.50
CA PHE A 103 1.38 14.27 3.09
C PHE A 103 0.49 13.79 4.24
N PRO A 104 -0.72 13.29 3.97
CA PRO A 104 -1.55 12.70 5.00
C PRO A 104 -0.93 11.41 5.54
N THR A 105 -1.29 11.01 6.73
CA THR A 105 -0.92 9.71 7.32
C THR A 105 -1.61 8.56 6.57
N SER A 106 -2.88 8.77 6.22
CA SER A 106 -3.73 7.83 5.52
C SER A 106 -4.76 8.58 4.67
N PHE A 107 -5.44 7.86 3.80
CA PHE A 107 -6.52 8.41 3.00
C PHE A 107 -7.59 7.35 2.67
N ILE A 108 -8.77 7.85 2.33
CA ILE A 108 -9.94 7.04 1.94
C ILE A 108 -10.77 7.81 0.92
N GLU A 109 -11.59 7.11 0.15
CA GLU A 109 -12.67 7.71 -0.64
C GLU A 109 -14.00 7.53 0.07
N GLU A 110 -14.68 8.62 0.41
CA GLU A 110 -16.01 8.62 0.99
C GLU A 110 -16.96 9.43 0.12
N ASN A 111 -18.06 8.81 -0.33
CA ASN A 111 -19.05 9.44 -1.21
C ASN A 111 -18.45 10.08 -2.48
N GLY A 112 -17.46 9.42 -3.07
CA GLY A 112 -16.76 9.91 -4.27
C GLY A 112 -15.79 11.07 -4.00
N LYS A 113 -15.53 11.40 -2.75
CA LYS A 113 -14.57 12.43 -2.36
C LYS A 113 -13.36 11.79 -1.69
N LEU A 114 -12.19 12.16 -2.17
CA LEU A 114 -10.92 11.77 -1.58
C LEU A 114 -10.65 12.59 -0.31
N ILE A 115 -10.36 11.91 0.80
CA ILE A 115 -10.16 12.51 2.13
C ILE A 115 -8.84 12.00 2.68
N GLY A 116 -7.91 12.92 3.00
CA GLY A 116 -6.66 12.63 3.69
C GLY A 116 -6.79 12.90 5.19
N ASP A 117 -6.14 12.05 6.00
CA ASP A 117 -6.00 12.26 7.44
C ASP A 117 -4.63 12.87 7.76
N TYR A 118 -4.64 14.08 8.28
CA TYR A 118 -3.44 14.80 8.74
C TYR A 118 -3.32 14.77 10.26
N GLY A 119 -3.84 13.73 10.92
CA GLY A 119 -3.81 13.52 12.34
C GLY A 119 -5.12 13.85 13.08
N GLN A 120 -6.20 14.19 12.37
CA GLN A 120 -7.49 14.48 12.99
C GLN A 120 -8.27 13.20 13.36
N ARG A 121 -8.09 12.13 12.57
CA ARG A 121 -8.85 10.87 12.66
C ARG A 121 -8.06 9.75 13.29
N SER A 122 -6.73 9.88 13.38
CA SER A 122 -5.86 8.85 13.94
C SER A 122 -6.01 8.70 15.46
N ILE A 123 -5.78 7.50 15.95
CA ILE A 123 -5.72 7.20 17.37
C ILE A 123 -4.64 8.07 18.00
N GLY A 124 -5.01 8.85 19.03
CA GLY A 124 -4.09 9.76 19.73
C GLY A 124 -3.77 11.05 18.97
N ARG A 125 -4.41 11.34 17.84
CA ARG A 125 -4.20 12.56 17.04
C ARG A 125 -2.73 12.82 16.67
N ILE A 126 -1.99 11.76 16.39
CA ILE A 126 -0.58 11.84 16.01
C ILE A 126 -0.48 11.70 14.51
N THR A 127 0.04 12.71 13.84
CA THR A 127 0.42 12.61 12.42
C THR A 127 1.72 11.82 12.31
N SER A 128 1.79 10.89 11.38
CA SER A 128 3.04 10.20 11.07
C SER A 128 4.01 11.18 10.43
N ALA A 129 4.96 11.69 11.22
CA ALA A 129 5.97 12.64 10.74
C ALA A 129 6.86 12.04 9.65
N ASP A 130 6.97 10.73 9.60
CA ASP A 130 7.77 9.97 8.64
C ASP A 130 7.06 9.68 7.32
N ALA A 131 5.73 9.87 7.24
CA ALA A 131 5.00 9.64 5.98
C ALA A 131 5.60 10.44 4.81
N SER A 132 5.99 11.68 5.06
CA SER A 132 6.63 12.54 4.05
C SER A 132 8.07 12.15 3.69
N LEU A 133 8.73 11.33 4.52
CA LEU A 133 10.08 10.85 4.25
C LEU A 133 10.08 9.59 3.37
N TRP A 134 9.00 8.84 3.41
CA TRP A 134 8.86 7.60 2.64
C TRP A 134 8.33 7.83 1.22
N TRP A 135 7.75 8.97 1.00
CA TRP A 135 7.26 9.36 -0.32
C TRP A 135 8.38 9.92 -1.19
#